data_ba9e0625c2b26bd1ce658e482dc93eed
#
_entry.id   ba9e0625c2b26bd1ce658e482dc93eed
#
_cell.length_a   1.000
_cell.length_b   1.000
_cell.length_c   1.000
_cell.angle_alpha   90.00
_cell.angle_beta   90.00
_cell.angle_gamma   90.00
#
_symmetry.space_group_name_H-M   'P 1'
#
loop_
_entity.id
_entity.type
_entity.pdbx_description
1 polymer ?
#
loop_
_entity_poly.entity_id
_entity_poly.type
_entity_poly.pdbx_seq_one_letter_code
_entity_poly.pdbx_strand_id
1 'polypeptide(L)'
;MILTTTQLKIEGFSAEENQQAASRLQRVLNDWKDTPHMNGQQCKGRGVDCVRFIAAVLDEMAGTKTPLEHLPNDVAFHDRSRCIAALKRFLTLFKFYEVPEDEPKQPGDVFVTGPENGGPGHAIILGTDGQLWQAVGTVDGYVPDLLHCQLYKYKTTMRVLDRKKWRML
;
A
#
# COMPACT_ATOMS: atom_id res chain seq x y z
N MET A 1 -20.42 1.06 -1.31
CA MET A 1 -19.97 0.58 0.04
C MET A 1 -19.01 1.63 0.59
N ILE A 2 -19.41 2.33 1.63
CA ILE A 2 -18.57 3.34 2.30
C ILE A 2 -17.49 2.53 3.03
N LEU A 3 -16.22 2.80 2.78
CA LEU A 3 -15.14 2.28 3.61
C LEU A 3 -15.32 2.88 5.01
N THR A 4 -15.95 2.15 5.91
CA THR A 4 -15.91 2.47 7.34
C THR A 4 -14.45 2.31 7.77
N THR A 5 -13.76 3.41 7.93
CA THR A 5 -12.41 3.44 8.46
C THR A 5 -12.46 2.97 9.91
N THR A 6 -12.09 1.73 10.12
CA THR A 6 -11.81 1.22 11.46
C THR A 6 -10.45 1.77 11.91
N GLN A 7 -10.27 1.89 13.21
CA GLN A 7 -8.95 2.23 13.75
C GLN A 7 -7.93 1.14 13.39
N LEU A 8 -6.68 1.51 13.18
CA LEU A 8 -5.59 0.56 13.01
C LEU A 8 -5.56 -0.42 14.19
N LYS A 9 -5.69 -1.68 13.90
CA LYS A 9 -5.58 -2.77 14.87
C LYS A 9 -4.55 -3.78 14.41
N ILE A 10 -3.38 -3.72 14.98
CA ILE A 10 -2.36 -4.75 14.81
C ILE A 10 -2.51 -5.71 15.98
N GLU A 11 -2.71 -6.96 15.67
CA GLU A 11 -2.91 -8.00 16.69
C GLU A 11 -1.72 -8.05 17.65
N GLY A 12 -1.95 -7.96 18.98
CA GLY A 12 -0.96 -7.91 20.06
C GLY A 12 -0.33 -6.56 20.34
N PHE A 13 -0.77 -5.51 19.66
CA PHE A 13 -0.47 -4.16 20.06
C PHE A 13 -1.48 -3.70 21.12
N SER A 14 -1.02 -2.94 22.11
CA SER A 14 -1.89 -2.17 22.98
C SER A 14 -2.59 -1.05 22.18
N ALA A 15 -3.59 -0.41 22.78
CA ALA A 15 -4.24 0.74 22.17
C ALA A 15 -3.25 1.88 21.87
N GLU A 16 -2.29 2.09 22.79
CA GLU A 16 -1.25 3.10 22.64
C GLU A 16 -0.28 2.75 21.49
N GLU A 17 0.19 1.50 21.39
CA GLU A 17 1.04 1.02 20.30
C GLU A 17 0.34 1.15 18.94
N ASN A 18 -0.95 0.83 18.85
CA ASN A 18 -1.75 1.01 17.65
C ASN A 18 -1.86 2.49 17.26
N GLN A 19 -2.05 3.38 18.22
CA GLN A 19 -2.11 4.82 17.97
C GLN A 19 -0.76 5.37 17.50
N GLN A 20 0.33 4.92 18.09
CA GLN A 20 1.69 5.29 17.67
C GLN A 20 1.97 4.82 16.24
N ALA A 21 1.63 3.57 15.92
CA ALA A 21 1.77 3.02 14.58
C ALA A 21 0.91 3.79 13.55
N ALA A 22 -0.34 4.13 13.91
CA ALA A 22 -1.22 4.93 13.06
C ALA A 22 -0.64 6.32 12.79
N SER A 23 -0.20 7.02 13.83
CA SER A 23 0.40 8.36 13.71
C SER A 23 1.66 8.32 12.84
N ARG A 24 2.47 7.28 13.00
CA ARG A 24 3.66 7.08 12.19
C ARG A 24 3.33 6.82 10.72
N LEU A 25 2.38 5.93 10.45
CA LEU A 25 1.93 5.66 9.09
C LEU A 25 1.51 6.95 8.38
N GLN A 26 0.67 7.76 9.01
CA GLN A 26 0.21 9.00 8.41
C GLN A 26 1.36 9.99 8.17
N ARG A 27 2.30 10.08 9.09
CA ARG A 27 3.49 10.92 8.91
C ARG A 27 4.32 10.44 7.71
N VAL A 28 4.58 9.14 7.59
CA VAL A 28 5.32 8.58 6.45
C VAL A 28 4.59 8.87 5.14
N LEU A 29 3.27 8.69 5.08
CA LEU A 29 2.48 9.00 3.89
C LEU A 29 2.60 10.49 3.53
N ASN A 30 2.46 11.38 4.50
CA ASN A 30 2.57 12.83 4.30
C ASN A 30 3.98 13.24 3.83
N ASP A 31 5.03 12.56 4.31
CA ASP A 31 6.42 12.83 3.89
C ASP A 31 6.68 12.46 2.42
N TRP A 32 5.88 11.55 1.85
CA TRP A 32 5.94 11.18 0.44
C TRP A 32 5.03 12.03 -0.45
N LYS A 33 4.14 12.82 0.14
CA LYS A 33 3.19 13.65 -0.61
C LYS A 33 3.90 14.49 -1.67
N ASP A 34 3.24 14.69 -2.81
CA ASP A 34 3.71 15.47 -3.95
C ASP A 34 4.99 14.92 -4.63
N THR A 35 5.48 13.72 -4.23
CA THR A 35 6.55 13.05 -4.98
C THR A 35 6.04 12.67 -6.38
N PRO A 36 6.72 13.09 -7.46
CA PRO A 36 6.28 12.78 -8.82
C PRO A 36 6.25 11.28 -9.12
N HIS A 37 5.28 10.84 -9.92
CA HIS A 37 5.29 9.46 -10.42
C HIS A 37 6.41 9.29 -11.46
N MET A 38 7.30 8.34 -11.21
CA MET A 38 8.39 7.97 -12.12
C MET A 38 8.67 6.47 -12.03
N ASN A 39 8.45 5.75 -13.13
CA ASN A 39 8.70 4.31 -13.22
C ASN A 39 10.16 3.97 -12.86
N GLY A 40 10.31 2.92 -12.04
CA GLY A 40 11.61 2.42 -11.63
C GLY A 40 12.36 3.28 -10.61
N GLN A 41 11.77 4.38 -10.15
CA GLN A 41 12.38 5.27 -9.16
C GLN A 41 11.83 5.03 -7.76
N GLN A 42 12.68 5.24 -6.76
CA GLN A 42 12.33 5.26 -5.34
C GLN A 42 13.12 6.35 -4.63
N CYS A 43 12.75 7.59 -4.89
CA CYS A 43 13.43 8.75 -4.32
C CYS A 43 12.41 9.80 -3.89
N LYS A 44 12.23 9.96 -2.58
CA LYS A 44 11.29 10.92 -1.99
C LYS A 44 11.53 12.33 -2.55
N GLY A 45 10.47 12.98 -3.02
CA GLY A 45 10.48 14.31 -3.64
C GLY A 45 11.04 14.36 -5.07
N ARG A 46 11.59 13.26 -5.60
CA ARG A 46 12.17 13.23 -6.97
C ARG A 46 11.45 12.29 -7.91
N GLY A 47 11.02 11.13 -7.43
CA GLY A 47 10.27 10.19 -8.26
C GLY A 47 10.03 8.85 -7.58
N VAL A 48 8.83 8.28 -7.80
CA VAL A 48 8.45 6.97 -7.27
C VAL A 48 7.34 6.37 -8.15
N ASP A 49 7.35 5.06 -8.35
CA ASP A 49 6.20 4.34 -8.90
C ASP A 49 5.32 3.75 -7.78
N CYS A 50 4.15 3.23 -8.14
CA CYS A 50 3.17 2.75 -7.16
C CYS A 50 3.70 1.60 -6.28
N VAL A 51 4.49 0.69 -6.83
CA VAL A 51 5.05 -0.44 -6.06
C VAL A 51 6.18 0.02 -5.15
N ARG A 52 7.07 0.83 -5.69
CA ARG A 52 8.21 1.38 -4.93
C ARG A 52 7.75 2.35 -3.85
N PHE A 53 6.65 3.07 -4.06
CA PHE A 53 6.01 3.86 -3.02
C PHE A 53 5.54 2.98 -1.85
N ILE A 54 4.79 1.91 -2.13
CA ILE A 54 4.36 0.98 -1.08
C ILE A 54 5.57 0.35 -0.37
N ALA A 55 6.58 -0.11 -1.12
CA ALA A 55 7.80 -0.65 -0.54
C ALA A 55 8.51 0.34 0.38
N ALA A 56 8.63 1.59 -0.03
CA ALA A 56 9.25 2.64 0.77
C ALA A 56 8.47 2.94 2.04
N VAL A 57 7.14 3.02 1.97
CA VAL A 57 6.28 3.20 3.15
C VAL A 57 6.47 2.03 4.13
N LEU A 58 6.45 0.79 3.63
CA LEU A 58 6.64 -0.40 4.47
C LEU A 58 8.05 -0.45 5.08
N ASP A 59 9.06 -0.09 4.32
CA ASP A 59 10.44 -0.01 4.83
C ASP A 59 10.58 1.05 5.92
N GLU A 60 10.01 2.22 5.75
CA GLU A 60 10.01 3.27 6.77
C GLU A 60 9.20 2.88 8.02
N MET A 61 8.11 2.13 7.84
CA MET A 61 7.33 1.59 8.97
C MET A 61 8.07 0.50 9.73
N ALA A 62 8.84 -0.33 9.04
CA ALA A 62 9.53 -1.49 9.61
C ALA A 62 11.00 -1.22 9.97
N GLY A 63 11.56 -0.07 9.59
CA GLY A 63 13.00 0.20 9.75
C GLY A 63 13.88 -0.70 8.90
N THR A 64 13.38 -1.12 7.74
CA THR A 64 14.07 -2.00 6.79
C THR A 64 14.46 -1.26 5.51
N LYS A 65 15.17 -1.94 4.64
CA LYS A 65 15.47 -1.47 3.29
C LYS A 65 15.33 -2.64 2.32
N THR A 66 14.28 -2.61 1.54
CA THR A 66 14.02 -3.64 0.52
C THR A 66 14.97 -3.45 -0.66
N PRO A 67 15.73 -4.49 -1.05
CA PRO A 67 16.51 -4.44 -2.26
C PRO A 67 15.63 -4.23 -3.49
N LEU A 68 15.99 -3.30 -4.37
CA LEU A 68 15.17 -2.93 -5.53
C LEU A 68 14.97 -4.10 -6.51
N GLU A 69 15.92 -5.02 -6.56
CA GLU A 69 15.82 -6.25 -7.37
C GLU A 69 14.74 -7.22 -6.88
N HIS A 70 14.24 -7.07 -5.67
CA HIS A 70 13.11 -7.85 -5.16
C HIS A 70 11.75 -7.27 -5.51
N LEU A 71 11.73 -6.07 -6.06
CA LEU A 71 10.50 -5.41 -6.48
C LEU A 71 10.13 -5.84 -7.91
N PRO A 72 8.82 -5.91 -8.21
CA PRO A 72 8.37 -6.10 -9.59
C PRO A 72 9.00 -5.05 -10.51
N ASN A 73 9.53 -5.48 -11.63
CA ASN A 73 10.07 -4.59 -12.65
C ASN A 73 8.99 -4.19 -13.67
N ASP A 74 9.30 -3.19 -14.51
CA ASP A 74 8.35 -2.61 -15.47
C ASP A 74 7.69 -3.63 -16.40
N VAL A 75 8.38 -4.73 -16.72
CA VAL A 75 7.83 -5.78 -17.59
C VAL A 75 6.63 -6.48 -16.95
N ALA A 76 6.60 -6.58 -15.63
CA ALA A 76 5.45 -7.17 -14.90
C ALA A 76 4.22 -6.26 -14.92
N PHE A 77 4.38 -4.94 -15.12
CA PHE A 77 3.28 -3.98 -15.12
C PHE A 77 2.43 -4.00 -16.39
N HIS A 78 2.96 -4.46 -17.51
CA HIS A 78 2.22 -4.57 -18.77
C HIS A 78 1.30 -5.78 -18.81
N ASP A 79 1.54 -6.79 -17.94
CA ASP A 79 0.68 -7.96 -17.77
C ASP A 79 0.07 -7.91 -16.38
N ARG A 80 -1.21 -7.60 -16.32
CA ARG A 80 -1.97 -7.44 -15.07
C ARG A 80 -1.86 -8.65 -14.16
N SER A 81 -2.01 -9.86 -14.70
CA SER A 81 -2.01 -11.07 -13.88
C SER A 81 -0.66 -11.30 -13.23
N ARG A 82 0.41 -11.04 -13.96
CA ARG A 82 1.79 -11.11 -13.45
C ARG A 82 2.08 -10.02 -12.44
N CYS A 83 1.60 -8.79 -12.67
CA CYS A 83 1.78 -7.68 -11.74
C CYS A 83 1.09 -7.95 -10.41
N ILE A 84 -0.17 -8.39 -10.42
CA ILE A 84 -0.91 -8.73 -9.20
C ILE A 84 -0.21 -9.86 -8.45
N ALA A 85 0.19 -10.93 -9.14
CA ALA A 85 0.90 -12.04 -8.52
C ALA A 85 2.25 -11.61 -7.92
N ALA A 86 3.00 -10.78 -8.63
CA ALA A 86 4.28 -10.25 -8.14
C ALA A 86 4.11 -9.34 -6.91
N LEU A 87 3.09 -8.46 -6.91
CA LEU A 87 2.77 -7.62 -5.77
C LEU A 87 2.32 -8.44 -4.56
N LYS A 88 1.44 -9.41 -4.74
CA LYS A 88 1.02 -10.32 -3.66
C LYS A 88 2.22 -11.07 -3.07
N ARG A 89 3.09 -11.60 -3.92
CA ARG A 89 4.31 -12.29 -3.48
C ARG A 89 5.22 -11.34 -2.69
N PHE A 90 5.44 -10.13 -3.20
CA PHE A 90 6.23 -9.10 -2.52
C PHE A 90 5.64 -8.78 -1.13
N LEU A 91 4.35 -8.52 -1.04
CA LEU A 91 3.68 -8.22 0.22
C LEU A 91 3.74 -9.41 1.20
N THR A 92 3.69 -10.64 0.70
CA THR A 92 3.87 -11.84 1.52
C THR A 92 5.27 -11.90 2.15
N LEU A 93 6.31 -11.41 1.47
CA LEU A 93 7.66 -11.28 2.05
C LEU A 93 7.70 -10.29 3.23
N PHE A 94 6.83 -9.28 3.22
CA PHE A 94 6.60 -8.36 4.34
C PHE A 94 5.60 -8.88 5.38
N LYS A 95 5.25 -10.16 5.30
CA LYS A 95 4.28 -10.79 6.21
C LYS A 95 2.88 -10.17 6.13
N PHE A 96 2.45 -9.82 4.92
CA PHE A 96 1.06 -9.51 4.64
C PHE A 96 0.29 -10.78 4.31
N TYR A 97 -0.98 -10.81 4.67
CA TYR A 97 -1.95 -11.84 4.31
C TYR A 97 -3.14 -11.22 3.56
N GLU A 98 -3.83 -12.04 2.79
CA GLU A 98 -5.02 -11.60 2.05
C GLU A 98 -6.22 -11.48 2.99
N VAL A 99 -6.86 -10.31 2.98
CA VAL A 99 -8.03 -10.01 3.81
C VAL A 99 -9.29 -10.38 3.05
N PRO A 100 -10.25 -11.11 3.65
CA PRO A 100 -11.56 -11.36 3.05
C PRO A 100 -12.25 -10.07 2.59
N GLU A 101 -13.05 -10.15 1.53
CA GLU A 101 -13.68 -8.97 0.93
C GLU A 101 -14.66 -8.28 1.89
N ASP A 102 -15.38 -9.07 2.68
CA ASP A 102 -16.36 -8.64 3.67
C ASP A 102 -15.74 -8.14 4.98
N GLU A 103 -14.45 -8.38 5.19
CA GLU A 103 -13.76 -7.89 6.38
C GLU A 103 -13.56 -6.37 6.35
N PRO A 104 -13.85 -5.64 7.45
CA PRO A 104 -13.64 -4.20 7.53
C PRO A 104 -12.19 -3.83 7.21
N LYS A 105 -12.00 -2.85 6.33
CA LYS A 105 -10.67 -2.36 5.96
C LYS A 105 -10.12 -1.43 7.04
N GLN A 106 -8.81 -1.44 7.23
CA GLN A 106 -8.12 -0.64 8.25
C GLN A 106 -6.92 0.10 7.66
N PRO A 107 -6.47 1.19 8.30
CA PRO A 107 -5.23 1.87 7.92
C PRO A 107 -4.06 0.90 7.78
N GLY A 108 -3.23 1.11 6.76
CA GLY A 108 -2.13 0.21 6.44
C GLY A 108 -2.50 -0.96 5.53
N ASP A 109 -3.78 -1.22 5.27
CA ASP A 109 -4.19 -2.21 4.27
C ASP A 109 -3.71 -1.76 2.88
N VAL A 110 -3.12 -2.68 2.13
CA VAL A 110 -2.65 -2.46 0.76
C VAL A 110 -3.62 -3.11 -0.20
N PHE A 111 -4.18 -2.32 -1.10
CA PHE A 111 -5.03 -2.79 -2.18
C PHE A 111 -4.19 -3.04 -3.41
N VAL A 112 -4.28 -4.26 -3.94
CA VAL A 112 -3.69 -4.63 -5.21
C VAL A 112 -4.81 -4.69 -6.24
N THR A 113 -4.78 -3.82 -7.22
CA THR A 113 -5.86 -3.64 -8.18
C THR A 113 -5.34 -3.47 -9.60
N GLY A 114 -6.24 -3.51 -10.56
CA GLY A 114 -5.94 -3.28 -11.97
C GLY A 114 -7.21 -3.23 -12.80
N PRO A 115 -7.16 -2.73 -14.02
CA PRO A 115 -8.31 -2.65 -14.90
C PRO A 115 -8.80 -4.05 -15.33
N GLU A 116 -10.09 -4.18 -15.55
CA GLU A 116 -10.75 -5.44 -15.92
C GLU A 116 -10.29 -5.98 -17.28
N ASN A 117 -10.01 -5.10 -18.22
CA ASN A 117 -9.71 -5.42 -19.61
C ASN A 117 -8.20 -5.57 -19.92
N GLY A 118 -7.39 -5.85 -18.89
CA GLY A 118 -5.94 -5.83 -19.03
C GLY A 118 -5.34 -4.44 -18.83
N GLY A 119 -4.05 -4.37 -18.66
CA GLY A 119 -3.32 -3.15 -18.34
C GLY A 119 -2.49 -3.29 -17.08
N PRO A 120 -1.77 -2.25 -16.68
CA PRO A 120 -0.88 -2.31 -15.54
C PRO A 120 -1.66 -2.53 -14.24
N GLY A 121 -1.13 -3.35 -13.38
CA GLY A 121 -1.57 -3.46 -11.99
C GLY A 121 -1.20 -2.21 -11.20
N HIS A 122 -1.88 -2.00 -10.09
CA HIS A 122 -1.68 -0.84 -9.25
C HIS A 122 -1.70 -1.19 -7.76
N ALA A 123 -0.93 -0.48 -6.97
CA ALA A 123 -0.88 -0.64 -5.52
C ALA A 123 -1.27 0.66 -4.82
N ILE A 124 -2.11 0.54 -3.81
CA ILE A 124 -2.69 1.65 -3.06
C ILE A 124 -2.65 1.29 -1.57
N ILE A 125 -2.39 2.24 -0.70
CA ILE A 125 -2.40 2.01 0.75
C ILE A 125 -3.44 2.90 1.43
N LEU A 126 -4.18 2.34 2.39
CA LEU A 126 -5.15 3.09 3.18
C LEU A 126 -4.44 3.86 4.31
N GLY A 127 -4.58 5.17 4.30
CA GLY A 127 -4.09 6.06 5.36
C GLY A 127 -5.01 6.10 6.57
N THR A 128 -4.52 6.67 7.66
CA THR A 128 -5.31 6.88 8.89
C THR A 128 -6.32 8.02 8.77
N ASP A 129 -6.13 8.88 7.77
CA ASP A 129 -7.06 9.92 7.37
C ASP A 129 -8.28 9.38 6.58
N GLY A 130 -8.34 8.08 6.35
CA GLY A 130 -9.36 7.42 5.55
C GLY A 130 -9.17 7.59 4.04
N GLN A 131 -8.07 8.18 3.61
CA GLN A 131 -7.76 8.36 2.20
C GLN A 131 -6.94 7.18 1.66
N LEU A 132 -7.08 6.97 0.36
CA LEU A 132 -6.30 5.99 -0.38
C LEU A 132 -5.08 6.68 -1.00
N TRP A 133 -3.91 6.33 -0.53
CA TRP A 133 -2.65 6.91 -0.96
C TRP A 133 -2.01 6.08 -2.07
N GLN A 134 -1.58 6.74 -3.13
CA GLN A 134 -1.02 6.12 -4.32
C GLN A 134 -0.02 7.03 -5.02
N ALA A 135 0.80 6.47 -5.90
CA ALA A 135 1.65 7.20 -6.82
C ALA A 135 1.04 7.16 -8.24
N VAL A 136 0.28 8.20 -8.61
CA VAL A 136 -0.28 8.42 -9.96
C VAL A 136 -0.18 9.90 -10.25
N GLY A 137 0.65 10.28 -11.21
CA GLY A 137 1.02 11.69 -11.39
C GLY A 137 1.93 12.18 -10.29
N THR A 138 1.42 12.27 -9.07
CA THR A 138 2.17 12.47 -7.81
C THR A 138 1.70 11.49 -6.74
N VAL A 139 2.46 11.38 -5.65
CA VAL A 139 1.96 10.72 -4.44
C VAL A 139 0.93 11.62 -3.79
N ASP A 140 -0.30 11.14 -3.65
CA ASP A 140 -1.38 11.88 -3.02
C ASP A 140 -2.44 10.93 -2.43
N GLY A 141 -3.29 11.47 -1.55
CA GLY A 141 -4.46 10.80 -1.03
C GLY A 141 -5.72 11.16 -1.81
N TYR A 142 -6.65 10.22 -1.92
CA TYR A 142 -7.94 10.45 -2.56
C TYR A 142 -9.08 9.71 -1.85
N VAL A 143 -10.32 10.10 -2.19
CA VAL A 143 -11.52 9.55 -1.55
C VAL A 143 -11.77 8.10 -1.98
N PRO A 144 -12.11 7.20 -1.05
CA PRO A 144 -12.29 5.76 -1.30
C PRO A 144 -13.30 5.38 -2.38
N ASP A 145 -14.25 6.24 -2.70
CA ASP A 145 -15.28 5.97 -3.71
C ASP A 145 -14.70 5.69 -5.12
N LEU A 146 -13.51 6.20 -5.40
CA LEU A 146 -12.81 5.90 -6.66
C LEU A 146 -12.41 4.43 -6.81
N LEU A 147 -12.30 3.67 -5.70
CA LEU A 147 -12.10 2.23 -5.77
C LEU A 147 -13.27 1.48 -6.38
N HIS A 148 -14.45 2.09 -6.42
CA HIS A 148 -15.65 1.50 -6.99
C HIS A 148 -15.84 1.84 -8.46
N CYS A 149 -14.98 2.67 -9.03
CA CYS A 149 -15.04 2.92 -10.46
C CYS A 149 -14.72 1.62 -11.23
N GLN A 150 -15.32 1.47 -12.41
CA GLN A 150 -15.18 0.26 -13.24
C GLN A 150 -13.73 -0.11 -13.58
N LEU A 151 -12.80 0.84 -13.49
CA LEU A 151 -11.38 0.62 -13.74
C LEU A 151 -10.69 -0.26 -12.69
N TYR A 152 -11.30 -0.45 -11.51
CA TYR A 152 -10.68 -1.13 -10.37
C TYR A 152 -11.50 -2.33 -9.85
N LYS A 153 -12.17 -3.07 -10.74
CA LYS A 153 -13.06 -4.18 -10.36
C LYS A 153 -12.36 -5.35 -9.65
N TYR A 154 -11.07 -5.57 -9.88
CA TYR A 154 -10.33 -6.66 -9.24
C TYR A 154 -9.44 -6.15 -8.12
N LYS A 155 -9.88 -6.41 -6.92
CA LYS A 155 -9.21 -5.96 -5.70
C LYS A 155 -8.80 -7.18 -4.87
N THR A 156 -7.56 -7.22 -4.49
CA THR A 156 -7.11 -8.02 -3.36
C THR A 156 -6.64 -7.06 -2.28
N THR A 157 -7.14 -7.23 -1.07
CA THR A 157 -6.66 -6.48 0.09
C THR A 157 -5.65 -7.32 0.85
N MET A 158 -4.50 -6.74 1.13
CA MET A 158 -3.43 -7.36 1.89
C MET A 158 -3.21 -6.59 3.19
N ARG A 159 -3.03 -7.30 4.31
CA ARG A 159 -2.85 -6.72 5.65
C ARG A 159 -1.60 -7.27 6.32
N VAL A 160 -0.90 -6.43 7.06
CA VAL A 160 0.29 -6.85 7.80
C VAL A 160 -0.06 -7.85 8.91
N LEU A 161 0.67 -8.97 8.94
CA LEU A 161 0.52 -10.00 9.96
C LEU A 161 1.59 -9.90 11.07
N ASP A 162 2.79 -9.44 10.72
CA ASP A 162 3.92 -9.44 11.65
C ASP A 162 4.03 -8.14 12.43
N ARG A 163 3.67 -8.23 13.70
CA ARG A 163 3.67 -7.15 14.69
C ARG A 163 5.06 -6.62 15.02
N LYS A 164 6.08 -7.47 14.98
CA LYS A 164 7.44 -7.08 15.35
C LYS A 164 8.04 -6.07 14.41
N LYS A 165 7.65 -6.12 13.12
CA LYS A 165 8.15 -5.22 12.10
C LYS A 165 7.62 -3.78 12.23
N TRP A 166 6.47 -3.57 12.86
CA TRP A 166 5.89 -2.25 13.07
C TRP A 166 6.16 -1.67 14.46
N ARG A 167 6.77 -2.47 15.33
CA ARG A 167 7.08 -2.11 16.73
C ARG A 167 8.34 -1.29 16.90
N MET A 168 9.27 -1.40 16.00
CA MET A 168 10.69 -1.13 16.28
C MET A 168 11.11 0.33 16.17
N LEU A 169 10.19 1.21 16.06
CA LEU A 169 10.60 2.59 15.80
C LEU A 169 9.75 3.55 16.64
#